data_1b5e56399cb091321c4a70129937bcf3
#
_entry.id   1b5e56399cb091321c4a70129937bcf3
#
_cell.length_a   1.000
_cell.length_b   1.000
_cell.length_c   1.000
_cell.angle_alpha   90.00
_cell.angle_beta   90.00
_cell.angle_gamma   90.00
#
_symmetry.space_group_name_H-M   'P 1'
#
loop_
_entity.id
_entity.type
_entity.pdbx_description
1 polymer ?
#
loop_
_entity_poly.entity_id
_entity_poly.type
_entity_poly.pdbx_seq_one_letter_code
_entity_poly.pdbx_strand_id
1 'polypeptide(L)'
;PVTANLALTLRTMGYRVGILDADIYGPSQHKMLGCEDYIPEAMQKDGQDYIIPAQSMDMELMSIGFFINPNDALMWRGAMATNALKQLLHQTMWGGLDFLLIDMPPGTGDIHLTMISEIKLDGAVIVSTPQQIAVADVVRGVEMFRHEQVNVPVLGIIENMAWFTPKELPDNKYYIFGKGGARAYAEEVGVPFLGDIPIVQSIMEGSESGQPSVGVDAEVERYYREIAQKIVASL
;
A
#
# COMPACT_ATOMS: atom_id res chain seq x y z
N PRO A 1 0.20 4.28 -5.56
CA PRO A 1 0.68 5.58 -5.00
C PRO A 1 0.38 5.75 -3.51
N VAL A 2 -0.76 5.22 -3.01
CA VAL A 2 -1.14 5.43 -1.60
C VAL A 2 -0.10 4.82 -0.66
N THR A 3 0.33 3.59 -0.89
CA THR A 3 1.31 2.89 -0.05
C THR A 3 2.64 3.64 0.01
N ALA A 4 3.19 4.05 -1.13
CA ALA A 4 4.46 4.79 -1.20
C ALA A 4 4.40 6.13 -0.44
N ASN A 5 3.36 6.93 -0.68
CA ASN A 5 3.20 8.22 0.00
C ASN A 5 2.93 8.05 1.51
N LEU A 6 2.14 7.05 1.91
CA LEU A 6 1.89 6.75 3.32
C LEU A 6 3.18 6.29 4.03
N ALA A 7 3.97 5.42 3.40
CA ALA A 7 5.25 4.96 3.93
C ALA A 7 6.22 6.14 4.12
N LEU A 8 6.36 7.00 3.10
CA LEU A 8 7.21 8.19 3.20
C LEU A 8 6.70 9.15 4.28
N THR A 9 5.39 9.29 4.45
CA THR A 9 4.80 10.09 5.53
C THR A 9 5.20 9.55 6.91
N LEU A 10 5.06 8.24 7.14
CA LEU A 10 5.50 7.62 8.39
C LEU A 10 6.99 7.81 8.62
N ARG A 11 7.81 7.70 7.55
CA ARG A 11 9.25 7.97 7.62
C ARG A 11 9.53 9.42 8.04
N THR A 12 8.82 10.42 7.46
CA THR A 12 8.99 11.83 7.85
C THR A 12 8.51 12.12 9.27
N MET A 13 7.64 11.29 9.83
CA MET A 13 7.22 11.33 11.24
C MET A 13 8.27 10.72 12.19
N GLY A 14 9.36 10.16 11.66
CA GLY A 14 10.49 9.65 12.44
C GLY A 14 10.50 8.13 12.63
N TYR A 15 9.59 7.38 12.00
CA TYR A 15 9.55 5.93 12.08
C TYR A 15 10.51 5.28 11.07
N ARG A 16 11.00 4.08 11.41
CA ARG A 16 11.74 3.21 10.49
C ARG A 16 10.72 2.39 9.72
N VAL A 17 10.70 2.54 8.40
CA VAL A 17 9.64 2.02 7.55
C VAL A 17 10.20 1.11 6.47
N GLY A 18 9.54 -0.03 6.27
CA GLY A 18 9.73 -0.91 5.14
C GLY A 18 8.45 -1.05 4.31
N ILE A 19 8.62 -1.41 3.04
CA ILE A 19 7.53 -1.71 2.12
C ILE A 19 7.79 -3.09 1.51
N LEU A 20 6.80 -3.97 1.60
CA LEU A 20 6.75 -5.20 0.81
C LEU A 20 5.68 -5.03 -0.27
N ASP A 21 6.10 -4.94 -1.52
CA ASP A 21 5.21 -4.94 -2.68
C ASP A 21 4.88 -6.39 -3.06
N ALA A 22 3.67 -6.80 -2.71
CA ALA A 22 3.15 -8.14 -2.93
C ALA A 22 2.14 -8.19 -4.10
N ASP A 23 1.96 -7.09 -4.84
CA ASP A 23 1.08 -7.07 -6.01
C ASP A 23 1.72 -7.76 -7.21
N ILE A 24 1.47 -9.06 -7.33
CA ILE A 24 2.02 -9.90 -8.41
C ILE A 24 1.50 -9.48 -9.77
N TYR A 25 0.30 -8.93 -9.84
CA TYR A 25 -0.35 -8.59 -11.11
C TYR A 25 0.08 -7.24 -11.66
N GLY A 26 0.54 -6.34 -10.78
CA GLY A 26 0.98 -5.01 -11.17
C GLY A 26 1.97 -4.39 -10.18
N PRO A 27 3.13 -5.05 -9.93
CA PRO A 27 4.09 -4.52 -8.98
C PRO A 27 4.54 -3.13 -9.43
N SER A 28 4.49 -2.19 -8.51
CA SER A 28 4.69 -0.77 -8.83
C SER A 28 5.52 0.01 -7.82
N GLN A 29 5.69 -0.52 -6.59
CA GLN A 29 6.39 0.23 -5.54
C GLN A 29 7.86 0.47 -5.89
N HIS A 30 8.54 -0.47 -6.55
CA HIS A 30 9.93 -0.31 -7.01
C HIS A 30 10.08 0.86 -8.01
N LYS A 31 9.09 1.07 -8.88
CA LYS A 31 9.03 2.21 -9.79
C LYS A 31 8.76 3.52 -9.06
N MET A 32 7.73 3.52 -8.22
CA MET A 32 7.30 4.70 -7.47
C MET A 32 8.37 5.21 -6.49
N LEU A 33 9.33 4.37 -6.12
CA LEU A 33 10.43 4.70 -5.22
C LEU A 33 11.78 4.79 -5.91
N GLY A 34 11.80 4.79 -7.25
CA GLY A 34 13.02 4.96 -8.06
C GLY A 34 14.03 3.83 -7.91
N CYS A 35 13.56 2.60 -7.70
CA CYS A 35 14.38 1.41 -7.52
C CYS A 35 14.26 0.41 -8.68
N GLU A 36 13.88 0.84 -9.89
CA GLU A 36 13.64 -0.08 -11.02
C GLU A 36 14.86 -0.91 -11.40
N ASP A 37 16.05 -0.32 -11.28
CA ASP A 37 17.31 -0.95 -11.66
C ASP A 37 17.94 -1.77 -10.52
N TYR A 38 17.27 -1.85 -9.36
CA TYR A 38 17.79 -2.61 -8.23
C TYR A 38 17.75 -4.11 -8.51
N ILE A 39 18.89 -4.77 -8.31
CA ILE A 39 19.03 -6.23 -8.41
C ILE A 39 19.21 -6.77 -7.00
N PRO A 40 18.25 -7.54 -6.46
CA PRO A 40 18.37 -8.10 -5.12
C PRO A 40 19.58 -9.03 -4.99
N GLU A 41 20.35 -8.81 -3.93
CA GLU A 41 21.47 -9.67 -3.58
C GLU A 41 21.04 -10.66 -2.50
N ALA A 42 21.57 -11.87 -2.59
CA ALA A 42 21.43 -12.86 -1.53
C ALA A 42 22.60 -12.78 -0.55
N MET A 43 22.32 -12.92 0.74
CA MET A 43 23.32 -12.99 1.78
C MET A 43 23.05 -14.20 2.67
N GLN A 44 24.11 -14.95 2.99
CA GLN A 44 24.02 -16.05 3.95
C GLN A 44 24.39 -15.56 5.36
N LYS A 45 23.52 -15.83 6.33
CA LYS A 45 23.73 -15.52 7.73
C LYS A 45 23.21 -16.68 8.58
N ASP A 46 24.04 -17.18 9.48
CA ASP A 46 23.71 -18.28 10.39
C ASP A 46 23.18 -19.56 9.68
N GLY A 47 23.69 -19.81 8.45
CA GLY A 47 23.29 -20.94 7.63
C GLY A 47 21.96 -20.79 6.88
N GLN A 48 21.37 -19.60 6.91
CA GLN A 48 20.16 -19.25 6.17
C GLN A 48 20.46 -18.22 5.09
N ASP A 49 19.75 -18.34 3.97
CA ASP A 49 19.84 -17.37 2.87
C ASP A 49 18.80 -16.26 3.07
N TYR A 50 19.27 -15.03 2.96
CA TYR A 50 18.45 -13.83 3.04
C TYR A 50 18.57 -13.00 1.76
N ILE A 51 17.55 -12.19 1.51
CA ILE A 51 17.50 -11.25 0.39
C ILE A 51 17.63 -9.84 0.96
N ILE A 52 18.57 -9.08 0.41
CA ILE A 52 18.79 -7.70 0.85
C ILE A 52 17.72 -6.80 0.24
N PRO A 53 16.98 -5.99 1.02
CA PRO A 53 16.03 -5.04 0.47
C PRO A 53 16.73 -3.84 -0.18
N ALA A 54 16.09 -3.26 -1.20
CA ALA A 54 16.51 -1.97 -1.74
C ALA A 54 16.36 -0.87 -0.69
N GLN A 55 17.16 0.18 -0.82
CA GLN A 55 17.09 1.37 0.03
C GLN A 55 16.63 2.56 -0.83
N SER A 56 15.57 3.21 -0.42
CA SER A 56 15.07 4.42 -1.06
C SER A 56 14.51 5.38 -0.01
N MET A 57 14.93 6.63 -0.05
CA MET A 57 14.42 7.71 0.84
C MET A 57 14.47 7.32 2.33
N ASP A 58 15.56 6.64 2.74
CA ASP A 58 15.74 6.05 4.07
C ASP A 58 14.63 5.03 4.48
N MET A 59 14.03 4.38 3.51
CA MET A 59 13.09 3.25 3.71
C MET A 59 13.64 1.99 3.05
N GLU A 60 13.25 0.83 3.58
CA GLU A 60 13.57 -0.47 3.01
C GLU A 60 12.45 -0.91 2.06
N LEU A 61 12.80 -1.41 0.88
CA LEU A 61 11.85 -1.89 -0.11
C LEU A 61 12.20 -3.28 -0.60
N MET A 62 11.24 -4.19 -0.53
CA MET A 62 11.25 -5.43 -1.27
C MET A 62 10.04 -5.48 -2.18
N SER A 63 10.23 -5.78 -3.44
CA SER A 63 9.14 -5.89 -4.43
C SER A 63 9.24 -7.21 -5.18
N ILE A 64 8.10 -7.86 -5.37
CA ILE A 64 8.00 -8.98 -6.28
C ILE A 64 8.40 -8.57 -7.71
N GLY A 65 8.27 -7.28 -8.04
CA GLY A 65 8.68 -6.70 -9.32
C GLY A 65 10.17 -6.80 -9.62
N PHE A 66 11.03 -6.98 -8.61
CA PHE A 66 12.46 -7.24 -8.82
C PHE A 66 12.76 -8.62 -9.43
N PHE A 67 11.81 -9.54 -9.34
CA PHE A 67 11.97 -10.95 -9.73
C PHE A 67 11.12 -11.34 -10.94
N ILE A 68 10.12 -10.53 -11.28
CA ILE A 68 9.19 -10.82 -12.38
C ILE A 68 9.55 -9.97 -13.58
N ASN A 69 9.92 -10.64 -14.68
CA ASN A 69 9.98 -9.94 -15.95
C ASN A 69 8.53 -9.61 -16.41
N PRO A 70 8.23 -8.38 -16.83
CA PRO A 70 6.89 -8.00 -17.31
C PRO A 70 6.30 -8.93 -18.37
N ASN A 71 7.16 -9.56 -19.17
CA ASN A 71 6.74 -10.51 -20.22
C ASN A 71 6.35 -11.89 -19.65
N ASP A 72 6.77 -12.22 -18.43
CA ASP A 72 6.57 -13.53 -17.80
C ASP A 72 5.46 -13.51 -16.73
N ALA A 73 4.85 -12.37 -16.46
CA ALA A 73 3.82 -12.21 -15.42
C ALA A 73 2.64 -13.19 -15.57
N LEU A 74 2.34 -13.63 -16.80
CA LEU A 74 1.30 -14.62 -17.07
C LEU A 74 1.65 -16.03 -16.54
N MET A 75 2.93 -16.32 -16.31
CA MET A 75 3.39 -17.63 -15.80
C MET A 75 3.33 -17.71 -14.26
N TRP A 76 3.28 -16.56 -13.59
CA TRP A 76 3.22 -16.47 -12.13
C TRP A 76 1.78 -16.64 -11.63
N ARG A 77 1.32 -17.90 -11.59
CA ARG A 77 -0.05 -18.23 -11.16
C ARG A 77 -0.04 -19.21 -9.99
N GLY A 78 -1.05 -19.10 -9.14
CA GLY A 78 -1.33 -20.04 -8.06
C GLY A 78 -0.14 -20.24 -7.10
N ALA A 79 0.25 -21.48 -6.90
CA ALA A 79 1.24 -21.86 -5.91
C ALA A 79 2.64 -21.24 -6.13
N MET A 80 3.04 -20.96 -7.37
CA MET A 80 4.34 -20.35 -7.65
C MET A 80 4.39 -18.91 -7.11
N ALA A 81 3.38 -18.12 -7.41
CA ALA A 81 3.24 -16.76 -6.92
C ALA A 81 3.19 -16.70 -5.40
N THR A 82 2.39 -17.57 -4.81
CA THR A 82 2.24 -17.68 -3.36
C THR A 82 3.56 -18.05 -2.68
N ASN A 83 4.31 -19.02 -3.23
CA ASN A 83 5.60 -19.44 -2.68
C ASN A 83 6.65 -18.32 -2.78
N ALA A 84 6.68 -17.57 -3.90
CA ALA A 84 7.58 -16.45 -4.04
C ALA A 84 7.28 -15.35 -3.01
N LEU A 85 6.01 -15.01 -2.80
CA LEU A 85 5.63 -14.03 -1.78
C LEU A 85 6.00 -14.48 -0.36
N LYS A 86 5.81 -15.78 -0.04
CA LYS A 86 6.28 -16.35 1.24
C LYS A 86 7.79 -16.18 1.40
N GLN A 87 8.56 -16.45 0.35
CA GLN A 87 10.01 -16.25 0.39
C GLN A 87 10.37 -14.77 0.65
N LEU A 88 9.77 -13.85 -0.09
CA LEU A 88 10.02 -12.41 0.12
C LEU A 88 9.65 -11.97 1.53
N LEU A 89 8.57 -12.48 2.08
CA LEU A 89 8.11 -12.16 3.42
C LEU A 89 9.09 -12.64 4.50
N HIS A 90 9.58 -13.90 4.38
CA HIS A 90 10.40 -14.55 5.42
C HIS A 90 11.90 -14.38 5.19
N GLN A 91 12.35 -14.22 3.95
CA GLN A 91 13.78 -14.17 3.62
C GLN A 91 14.30 -12.75 3.39
N THR A 92 13.44 -11.73 3.31
CA THR A 92 13.95 -10.35 3.26
C THR A 92 14.61 -9.99 4.58
N MET A 93 15.85 -9.52 4.50
CA MET A 93 16.60 -9.06 5.67
C MET A 93 16.16 -7.66 6.06
N TRP A 94 15.01 -7.56 6.67
CA TRP A 94 14.53 -6.29 7.22
C TRP A 94 15.41 -5.83 8.37
N GLY A 95 15.67 -4.52 8.43
CA GLY A 95 16.24 -3.87 9.60
C GLY A 95 15.29 -3.83 10.79
N GLY A 96 15.65 -3.06 11.81
CA GLY A 96 14.74 -2.84 12.94
C GLY A 96 13.62 -1.88 12.56
N LEU A 97 12.58 -2.35 11.89
CA LEU A 97 11.45 -1.55 11.43
C LEU A 97 10.47 -1.27 12.56
N ASP A 98 9.86 -0.07 12.53
CA ASP A 98 8.69 0.28 13.33
C ASP A 98 7.40 -0.04 12.56
N PHE A 99 7.44 0.08 11.22
CA PHE A 99 6.34 -0.25 10.31
C PHE A 99 6.83 -1.04 9.10
N LEU A 100 6.13 -2.11 8.76
CA LEU A 100 6.22 -2.79 7.47
C LEU A 100 4.87 -2.66 6.77
N LEU A 101 4.80 -1.90 5.69
CA LEU A 101 3.62 -1.77 4.86
C LEU A 101 3.65 -2.86 3.78
N ILE A 102 2.59 -3.64 3.69
CA ILE A 102 2.45 -4.68 2.67
C ILE A 102 1.41 -4.22 1.64
N ASP A 103 1.88 -3.94 0.43
CA ASP A 103 1.02 -3.57 -0.70
C ASP A 103 0.47 -4.84 -1.36
N MET A 104 -0.80 -5.12 -1.09
CA MET A 104 -1.47 -6.34 -1.50
C MET A 104 -2.02 -6.21 -2.93
N PRO A 105 -2.13 -7.32 -3.69
CA PRO A 105 -2.84 -7.31 -4.96
C PRO A 105 -4.31 -6.93 -4.79
N PRO A 106 -5.01 -6.50 -5.85
CA PRO A 106 -6.44 -6.22 -5.76
C PRO A 106 -7.26 -7.49 -5.50
N GLY A 107 -8.40 -7.32 -4.84
CA GLY A 107 -9.33 -8.41 -4.56
C GLY A 107 -9.18 -9.04 -3.18
N THR A 108 -9.72 -10.25 -3.00
CA THR A 108 -9.80 -10.98 -1.73
C THR A 108 -9.57 -12.49 -1.93
N GLY A 109 -8.67 -12.86 -2.82
CA GLY A 109 -8.42 -14.26 -3.20
C GLY A 109 -7.42 -14.98 -2.30
N ASP A 110 -7.02 -16.19 -2.73
CA ASP A 110 -6.13 -17.11 -2.00
C ASP A 110 -4.78 -16.49 -1.63
N ILE A 111 -4.28 -15.56 -2.43
CA ILE A 111 -3.02 -14.84 -2.14
C ILE A 111 -3.14 -14.05 -0.85
N HIS A 112 -4.25 -13.32 -0.66
CA HIS A 112 -4.51 -12.56 0.56
C HIS A 112 -4.55 -13.47 1.78
N LEU A 113 -5.35 -14.54 1.71
CA LEU A 113 -5.47 -15.50 2.80
C LEU A 113 -4.14 -16.15 3.15
N THR A 114 -3.34 -16.47 2.13
CA THR A 114 -2.00 -17.05 2.35
C THR A 114 -1.08 -16.04 3.04
N MET A 115 -1.00 -14.80 2.55
CA MET A 115 -0.16 -13.76 3.17
C MET A 115 -0.56 -13.50 4.63
N ILE A 116 -1.86 -13.42 4.88
CA ILE A 116 -2.40 -13.21 6.23
C ILE A 116 -2.08 -14.39 7.16
N SER A 117 -2.07 -15.63 6.65
CA SER A 117 -1.75 -16.83 7.43
C SER A 117 -0.27 -16.96 7.78
N GLU A 118 0.61 -16.37 6.99
CA GLU A 118 2.07 -16.47 7.18
C GLU A 118 2.63 -15.50 8.23
N ILE A 119 1.92 -14.39 8.49
CA ILE A 119 2.37 -13.37 9.44
C ILE A 119 1.19 -12.87 10.28
N LYS A 120 1.52 -12.43 11.48
CA LYS A 120 0.56 -11.68 12.30
C LYS A 120 0.54 -10.23 11.82
N LEU A 121 -0.59 -9.83 11.22
CA LEU A 121 -0.83 -8.44 10.85
C LEU A 121 -1.40 -7.67 12.06
N ASP A 122 -0.87 -6.48 12.32
CA ASP A 122 -1.40 -5.59 13.37
C ASP A 122 -2.68 -4.88 12.92
N GLY A 123 -2.87 -4.72 11.60
CA GLY A 123 -4.10 -4.18 11.04
C GLY A 123 -4.09 -4.08 9.52
N ALA A 124 -5.26 -3.81 8.98
CA ALA A 124 -5.48 -3.61 7.56
C ALA A 124 -6.05 -2.21 7.29
N VAL A 125 -5.54 -1.55 6.26
CA VAL A 125 -6.08 -0.30 5.72
C VAL A 125 -6.66 -0.61 4.35
N ILE A 126 -7.91 -0.23 4.11
CA ILE A 126 -8.60 -0.46 2.86
C ILE A 126 -8.66 0.84 2.07
N VAL A 127 -8.23 0.80 0.83
CA VAL A 127 -8.24 1.95 -0.09
C VAL A 127 -9.29 1.74 -1.16
N SER A 128 -10.16 2.72 -1.35
CA SER A 128 -11.22 2.70 -2.37
C SER A 128 -11.29 4.03 -3.09
N THR A 129 -12.02 4.04 -4.21
CA THR A 129 -12.52 5.26 -4.84
C THR A 129 -13.98 5.49 -4.46
N PRO A 130 -14.58 6.69 -4.71
CA PRO A 130 -15.96 6.98 -4.30
C PRO A 130 -17.05 6.20 -5.02
N GLN A 131 -16.73 5.51 -6.11
CA GLN A 131 -17.72 4.80 -6.95
C GLN A 131 -18.34 3.63 -6.22
N GLN A 132 -19.65 3.44 -6.39
CA GLN A 132 -20.38 2.32 -5.78
C GLN A 132 -19.82 0.94 -6.17
N ILE A 133 -19.31 0.79 -7.40
CA ILE A 133 -18.70 -0.46 -7.84
C ILE A 133 -17.42 -0.77 -7.07
N ALA A 134 -16.62 0.25 -6.75
CA ALA A 134 -15.42 0.10 -5.94
C ALA A 134 -15.77 -0.20 -4.47
N VAL A 135 -16.84 0.40 -3.94
CA VAL A 135 -17.33 0.14 -2.58
C VAL A 135 -17.72 -1.34 -2.42
N ALA A 136 -18.23 -2.00 -3.46
CA ALA A 136 -18.53 -3.43 -3.41
C ALA A 136 -17.28 -4.29 -3.15
N ASP A 137 -16.11 -3.88 -3.63
CA ASP A 137 -14.83 -4.54 -3.33
C ASP A 137 -14.39 -4.26 -1.89
N VAL A 138 -14.63 -3.06 -1.39
CA VAL A 138 -14.39 -2.69 0.01
C VAL A 138 -15.19 -3.57 0.97
N VAL A 139 -16.47 -3.81 0.66
CA VAL A 139 -17.34 -4.72 1.44
C VAL A 139 -16.67 -6.07 1.61
N ARG A 140 -16.25 -6.68 0.49
CA ARG A 140 -15.57 -7.98 0.52
C ARG A 140 -14.26 -7.96 1.32
N GLY A 141 -13.49 -6.88 1.21
CA GLY A 141 -12.25 -6.68 1.97
C GLY A 141 -12.50 -6.61 3.47
N VAL A 142 -13.47 -5.81 3.90
CA VAL A 142 -13.84 -5.69 5.33
C VAL A 142 -14.32 -7.04 5.88
N GLU A 143 -15.19 -7.74 5.16
CA GLU A 143 -15.69 -9.06 5.55
C GLU A 143 -14.56 -10.09 5.67
N MET A 144 -13.63 -10.11 4.71
CA MET A 144 -12.47 -11.02 4.75
C MET A 144 -11.63 -10.78 6.01
N PHE A 145 -11.24 -9.54 6.30
CA PHE A 145 -10.40 -9.25 7.46
C PHE A 145 -11.12 -9.48 8.80
N ARG A 146 -12.43 -9.28 8.86
CA ARG A 146 -13.26 -9.53 10.04
C ARG A 146 -13.65 -10.99 10.24
N HIS A 147 -13.44 -11.84 9.23
CA HIS A 147 -13.77 -13.26 9.32
C HIS A 147 -13.04 -13.91 10.51
N GLU A 148 -13.72 -14.77 11.26
CA GLU A 148 -13.19 -15.38 12.50
C GLU A 148 -11.83 -16.09 12.32
N GLN A 149 -11.61 -16.71 11.16
CA GLN A 149 -10.35 -17.40 10.85
C GLN A 149 -9.21 -16.45 10.47
N VAL A 150 -9.51 -15.23 10.05
CA VAL A 150 -8.55 -14.20 9.65
C VAL A 150 -8.28 -13.26 10.81
N ASN A 151 -9.33 -12.67 11.37
CA ASN A 151 -9.34 -11.84 12.57
C ASN A 151 -8.24 -10.76 12.60
N VAL A 152 -8.15 -10.00 11.51
CA VAL A 152 -7.23 -8.85 11.39
C VAL A 152 -8.03 -7.57 11.61
N PRO A 153 -7.61 -6.68 12.53
CA PRO A 153 -8.29 -5.40 12.73
C PRO A 153 -8.30 -4.56 11.45
N VAL A 154 -9.46 -4.06 11.05
CA VAL A 154 -9.55 -3.05 9.99
C VAL A 154 -9.36 -1.68 10.63
N LEU A 155 -8.17 -1.10 10.45
CA LEU A 155 -7.79 0.20 11.03
C LEU A 155 -8.58 1.35 10.43
N GLY A 156 -9.02 1.19 9.17
CA GLY A 156 -9.90 2.13 8.53
C GLY A 156 -9.90 2.07 7.01
N ILE A 157 -10.71 2.96 6.45
CA ILE A 157 -10.91 3.11 5.00
C ILE A 157 -10.40 4.49 4.56
N ILE A 158 -9.68 4.51 3.43
CA ILE A 158 -9.23 5.73 2.74
C ILE A 158 -10.04 5.86 1.45
N GLU A 159 -10.62 7.03 1.20
CA GLU A 159 -11.24 7.34 -0.09
C GLU A 159 -10.23 8.07 -0.98
N ASN A 160 -9.66 7.36 -1.94
CA ASN A 160 -8.73 7.90 -2.92
C ASN A 160 -9.46 8.44 -4.15
N MET A 161 -8.88 9.43 -4.84
CA MET A 161 -9.49 10.12 -5.98
C MET A 161 -10.84 10.76 -5.64
N ALA A 162 -10.96 11.30 -4.43
CA ALA A 162 -12.20 11.78 -3.86
C ALA A 162 -12.79 12.98 -4.62
N TRP A 163 -11.95 13.89 -5.11
CA TRP A 163 -12.33 15.01 -5.98
C TRP A 163 -11.13 15.53 -6.76
N PHE A 164 -11.40 16.39 -7.72
CA PHE A 164 -10.40 17.17 -8.43
C PHE A 164 -10.66 18.67 -8.22
N THR A 165 -9.61 19.46 -7.98
CA THR A 165 -9.65 20.91 -7.91
C THR A 165 -8.69 21.49 -8.94
N PRO A 166 -9.19 22.20 -9.99
CA PRO A 166 -8.33 22.91 -10.94
C PRO A 166 -7.55 24.04 -10.26
N LYS A 167 -6.31 24.26 -10.66
CA LYS A 167 -5.48 25.36 -10.13
C LYS A 167 -6.10 26.74 -10.39
N GLU A 168 -6.81 26.88 -11.51
CA GLU A 168 -7.49 28.12 -11.93
C GLU A 168 -8.77 28.39 -11.14
N LEU A 169 -9.32 27.37 -10.49
CA LEU A 169 -10.56 27.43 -9.71
C LEU A 169 -10.37 26.73 -8.36
N PRO A 170 -9.56 27.28 -7.45
CA PRO A 170 -9.13 26.62 -6.22
C PRO A 170 -10.27 26.35 -5.23
N ASP A 171 -11.39 27.05 -5.35
CA ASP A 171 -12.57 26.85 -4.49
C ASP A 171 -13.54 25.79 -5.03
N ASN A 172 -13.29 25.27 -6.25
CA ASN A 172 -14.19 24.32 -6.89
C ASN A 172 -13.72 22.89 -6.72
N LYS A 173 -14.62 22.01 -6.29
CA LYS A 173 -14.39 20.57 -6.22
C LYS A 173 -15.25 19.84 -7.23
N TYR A 174 -14.61 19.06 -8.09
CA TYR A 174 -15.27 18.22 -9.09
C TYR A 174 -15.17 16.75 -8.66
N TYR A 175 -16.32 16.12 -8.42
CA TYR A 175 -16.42 14.75 -7.95
C TYR A 175 -16.55 13.80 -9.15
N ILE A 176 -15.42 13.61 -9.85
CA ILE A 176 -15.37 12.87 -11.14
C ILE A 176 -15.83 11.42 -10.97
N PHE A 177 -15.50 10.81 -9.85
CA PHE A 177 -15.81 9.41 -9.53
C PHE A 177 -16.98 9.24 -8.53
N GLY A 178 -17.79 10.26 -8.32
CA GLY A 178 -18.80 10.28 -7.27
C GLY A 178 -18.31 10.91 -5.98
N LYS A 179 -19.12 10.89 -4.95
CA LYS A 179 -18.85 11.62 -3.70
C LYS A 179 -19.13 10.73 -2.48
N GLY A 180 -18.10 10.49 -1.68
CA GLY A 180 -18.27 9.97 -0.32
C GLY A 180 -18.78 8.53 -0.21
N GLY A 181 -18.66 7.70 -1.26
CA GLY A 181 -19.16 6.32 -1.21
C GLY A 181 -18.44 5.45 -0.20
N ALA A 182 -17.11 5.55 -0.13
CA ALA A 182 -16.32 4.80 0.83
C ALA A 182 -16.51 5.31 2.27
N ARG A 183 -16.67 6.62 2.44
CA ARG A 183 -16.99 7.23 3.74
C ARG A 183 -18.35 6.74 4.26
N ALA A 184 -19.40 6.80 3.42
CA ALA A 184 -20.73 6.35 3.80
C ALA A 184 -20.75 4.87 4.23
N TYR A 185 -20.03 4.02 3.49
CA TYR A 185 -19.91 2.61 3.86
C TYR A 185 -19.14 2.43 5.16
N ALA A 186 -18.05 3.16 5.39
CA ALA A 186 -17.29 3.09 6.64
C ALA A 186 -18.19 3.40 7.87
N GLU A 187 -19.02 4.43 7.76
CA GLU A 187 -20.00 4.80 8.78
C GLU A 187 -21.06 3.71 8.99
N GLU A 188 -21.57 3.13 7.90
CA GLU A 188 -22.60 2.06 7.96
C GLU A 188 -22.11 0.83 8.70
N VAL A 189 -20.85 0.41 8.46
CA VAL A 189 -20.30 -0.84 9.05
C VAL A 189 -19.46 -0.62 10.30
N GLY A 190 -19.39 0.64 10.78
CA GLY A 190 -18.64 0.99 11.99
C GLY A 190 -17.12 0.77 11.85
N VAL A 191 -16.54 1.04 10.66
CA VAL A 191 -15.11 1.07 10.42
C VAL A 191 -14.63 2.52 10.44
N PRO A 192 -13.48 2.84 11.04
CA PRO A 192 -12.95 4.20 11.00
C PRO A 192 -12.75 4.72 9.57
N PHE A 193 -13.14 5.96 9.31
CA PHE A 193 -12.79 6.65 8.07
C PHE A 193 -11.51 7.46 8.28
N LEU A 194 -10.44 7.07 7.59
CA LEU A 194 -9.11 7.64 7.79
C LEU A 194 -8.96 9.00 7.08
N GLY A 195 -9.50 9.13 5.89
CA GLY A 195 -9.46 10.39 5.16
C GLY A 195 -9.71 10.27 3.67
N ASP A 196 -9.81 11.43 3.05
CA ASP A 196 -9.94 11.59 1.60
C ASP A 196 -8.60 12.00 1.01
N ILE A 197 -8.28 11.49 -0.17
CA ILE A 197 -7.14 11.91 -0.98
C ILE A 197 -7.68 12.42 -2.32
N PRO A 198 -7.48 13.71 -2.67
CA PRO A 198 -7.92 14.24 -3.95
C PRO A 198 -7.10 13.72 -5.12
N ILE A 199 -7.60 13.94 -6.34
CA ILE A 199 -6.81 13.79 -7.55
C ILE A 199 -5.87 14.99 -7.63
N VAL A 200 -4.57 14.75 -7.51
CA VAL A 200 -3.52 15.77 -7.59
C VAL A 200 -2.49 15.34 -8.62
N GLN A 201 -2.15 16.25 -9.52
CA GLN A 201 -1.22 15.98 -10.60
C GLN A 201 0.16 15.55 -10.08
N SER A 202 0.64 16.16 -8.99
CA SER A 202 1.93 15.82 -8.38
C SER A 202 1.99 14.36 -7.89
N ILE A 203 0.87 13.75 -7.50
CA ILE A 203 0.84 12.33 -7.11
C ILE A 203 1.13 11.42 -8.31
N MET A 204 0.60 11.74 -9.50
CA MET A 204 0.88 11.00 -10.72
C MET A 204 2.32 11.22 -11.16
N GLU A 205 2.76 12.46 -11.28
CA GLU A 205 4.12 12.82 -11.69
C GLU A 205 5.18 12.22 -10.76
N GLY A 206 4.95 12.26 -9.46
CA GLY A 206 5.82 11.67 -8.46
C GLY A 206 5.89 10.15 -8.59
N SER A 207 4.77 9.50 -8.88
CA SER A 207 4.72 8.04 -9.10
C SER A 207 5.48 7.61 -10.34
N GLU A 208 5.49 8.41 -11.40
CA GLU A 208 6.20 8.12 -12.65
C GLU A 208 7.69 8.47 -12.57
N SER A 209 8.04 9.47 -11.79
CA SER A 209 9.44 9.92 -11.64
C SER A 209 10.22 9.17 -10.54
N GLY A 210 9.59 8.24 -9.83
CA GLY A 210 10.21 7.54 -8.70
C GLY A 210 10.41 8.42 -7.46
N GLN A 211 9.66 9.52 -7.35
CA GLN A 211 9.72 10.46 -6.24
C GLN A 211 8.31 10.75 -5.72
N PRO A 212 7.82 10.05 -4.72
CA PRO A 212 6.50 10.29 -4.13
C PRO A 212 6.27 11.74 -3.77
N SER A 213 5.03 12.21 -3.89
CA SER A 213 4.67 13.63 -3.74
C SER A 213 4.79 14.15 -2.32
N VAL A 214 4.75 13.29 -1.32
CA VAL A 214 5.00 13.66 0.08
C VAL A 214 6.43 14.17 0.21
N GLY A 215 6.59 15.32 0.86
CA GLY A 215 7.87 16.02 0.96
C GLY A 215 8.18 17.00 -0.19
N VAL A 216 7.39 16.96 -1.29
CA VAL A 216 7.50 17.87 -2.45
C VAL A 216 6.27 18.77 -2.54
N ASP A 217 5.09 18.24 -2.23
CA ASP A 217 3.81 18.93 -2.28
C ASP A 217 3.19 19.00 -0.88
N ALA A 218 3.18 20.20 -0.30
CA ALA A 218 2.71 20.42 1.07
C ALA A 218 1.21 20.12 1.27
N GLU A 219 0.40 20.26 0.22
CA GLU A 219 -1.03 19.92 0.28
C GLU A 219 -1.21 18.42 0.36
N VAL A 220 -0.50 17.67 -0.49
CA VAL A 220 -0.49 16.19 -0.48
C VAL A 220 0.05 15.68 0.86
N GLU A 221 1.14 16.26 1.35
CA GLU A 221 1.71 15.88 2.65
C GLU A 221 0.68 16.00 3.78
N ARG A 222 -0.14 17.04 3.79
CA ARG A 222 -1.16 17.24 4.82
C ARG A 222 -2.19 16.10 4.83
N TYR A 223 -2.72 15.68 3.67
CA TYR A 223 -3.69 14.59 3.58
C TYR A 223 -3.10 13.27 4.11
N TYR A 224 -1.90 12.94 3.68
CA TYR A 224 -1.26 11.70 4.12
C TYR A 224 -0.85 11.73 5.59
N ARG A 225 -0.44 12.89 6.11
CA ARG A 225 -0.09 13.05 7.53
C ARG A 225 -1.29 12.86 8.45
N GLU A 226 -2.45 13.42 8.11
CA GLU A 226 -3.68 13.22 8.87
C GLU A 226 -4.09 11.74 8.89
N ILE A 227 -3.98 11.04 7.76
CA ILE A 227 -4.25 9.62 7.64
C ILE A 227 -3.26 8.80 8.49
N ALA A 228 -1.96 9.07 8.35
CA ALA A 228 -0.90 8.38 9.09
C ALA A 228 -1.06 8.53 10.61
N GLN A 229 -1.40 9.74 11.09
CA GLN A 229 -1.65 9.99 12.51
C GLN A 229 -2.80 9.15 13.06
N LYS A 230 -3.88 8.99 12.31
CA LYS A 230 -5.01 8.13 12.72
C LYS A 230 -4.62 6.65 12.75
N ILE A 231 -3.83 6.19 11.76
CA ILE A 231 -3.32 4.81 11.75
C ILE A 231 -2.45 4.56 12.98
N VAL A 232 -1.48 5.43 13.23
CA VAL A 232 -0.58 5.30 14.41
C VAL A 232 -1.36 5.31 15.72
N ALA A 233 -2.39 6.14 15.82
CA ALA A 233 -3.23 6.22 17.04
C ALA A 233 -4.11 4.99 17.26
N SER A 234 -4.32 4.16 16.23
CA SER A 234 -5.16 2.95 16.32
C SER A 234 -4.36 1.66 16.60
N LEU A 235 -3.03 1.73 16.57
CA LEU A 235 -2.10 0.64 16.89
C LEU A 235 -1.61 0.71 18.33
#